data_a53da8282536cacd5280d008dd70f38e
#
_entry.id   a53da8282536cacd5280d008dd70f38e
#
_cell.length_a   1.000
_cell.length_b   1.000
_cell.length_c   1.000
_cell.angle_alpha   90.00
_cell.angle_beta   90.00
_cell.angle_gamma   90.00
#
_symmetry.space_group_name_H-M   'P 1'
#
loop_
_entity.id
_entity.type
_entity.pdbx_description
1 polymer ?
#
loop_
_entity_poly.entity_id
_entity_poly.type
_entity_poly.pdbx_seq_one_letter_code
_entity_poly.pdbx_strand_id
1 'polypeptide(L)'
;ALYATHDWDITDQWNVYYGARFEYQRLAGKNLAVYNAEGNPVGRFAGYHIGAVAADGTKIAPRHFSYDWLNMAFTAAATYKMTKQFGFTADFTYNTQRPNMSNFAPAEMPNVDKITIPLGRAGIYFNNDWISLTSLFSYIAKTNNNSTLNLINPNNDKDIKAAALSYDIETIGWTTDAVVKPFKGFDFHFLFTYQSPKYKKYETGVTFSDGTTSGINATGNIVTEIPKVLIELDPSYNITKDLKVWASFRYFSKTYANIKNAYYFNGRWETFGGINWNVNKHLSLSGTVINFLNQTGAKGSISGAELVDKENAAAYNGAWMAGSYIRPFTVEFAAKITF
;
A
#
# COMPACT_ATOMS: atom_id res chain seq x y z
N ALA A 1 7.81 -22.39 10.96
CA ALA A 1 7.02 -21.47 11.80
C ALA A 1 6.34 -22.28 12.92
N LEU A 2 6.27 -21.68 14.10
CA LEU A 2 5.50 -22.17 15.24
C LEU A 2 4.47 -21.10 15.58
N TYR A 3 3.21 -21.46 15.86
CA TYR A 3 2.19 -20.52 16.27
C TYR A 3 1.24 -21.14 17.30
N ALA A 4 0.66 -20.29 18.13
CA ALA A 4 -0.42 -20.64 19.04
C ALA A 4 -1.39 -19.46 19.13
N THR A 5 -2.67 -19.77 19.26
CA THR A 5 -3.76 -18.79 19.46
C THR A 5 -4.71 -19.30 20.51
N HIS A 6 -5.32 -18.39 21.24
CA HIS A 6 -6.33 -18.69 22.23
C HIS A 6 -7.46 -17.65 22.14
N ASP A 7 -8.69 -18.14 22.14
CA ASP A 7 -9.91 -17.36 22.23
C ASP A 7 -10.60 -17.70 23.55
N TRP A 8 -10.87 -16.68 24.36
CA TRP A 8 -11.31 -16.85 25.73
C TRP A 8 -12.49 -15.94 26.05
N ASP A 9 -13.65 -16.53 26.28
CA ASP A 9 -14.78 -15.87 26.90
C ASP A 9 -14.55 -15.82 28.40
N ILE A 10 -14.02 -14.70 28.90
CA ILE A 10 -13.74 -14.48 30.34
C ILE A 10 -15.06 -14.40 31.10
N THR A 11 -16.05 -13.73 30.51
CA THR A 11 -17.44 -13.61 31.01
C THR A 11 -18.38 -13.51 29.79
N ASP A 12 -19.68 -13.50 30.00
CA ASP A 12 -20.68 -13.26 28.95
C ASP A 12 -20.48 -11.91 28.25
N GLN A 13 -19.84 -10.95 28.93
CA GLN A 13 -19.56 -9.61 28.39
C GLN A 13 -18.16 -9.46 27.79
N TRP A 14 -17.18 -10.21 28.28
CA TRP A 14 -15.79 -10.07 27.86
C TRP A 14 -15.30 -11.28 27.08
N ASN A 15 -14.89 -11.02 25.85
CA ASN A 15 -14.13 -11.94 25.02
C ASN A 15 -12.73 -11.37 24.77
N VAL A 16 -11.71 -12.21 24.90
CA VAL A 16 -10.30 -11.86 24.62
C VAL A 16 -9.72 -12.92 23.71
N TYR A 17 -9.14 -12.46 22.59
CA TYR A 17 -8.37 -13.28 21.68
C TYR A 17 -6.91 -12.86 21.73
N TYR A 18 -6.00 -13.81 21.77
CA TYR A 18 -4.57 -13.53 21.64
C TYR A 18 -3.82 -14.66 20.95
N GLY A 19 -2.68 -14.31 20.36
CA GLY A 19 -1.85 -15.30 19.68
C GLY A 19 -0.44 -14.80 19.40
N ALA A 20 0.44 -15.76 19.15
CA ALA A 20 1.81 -15.51 18.76
C ALA A 20 2.24 -16.47 17.65
N ARG A 21 3.09 -15.98 16.77
CA ARG A 21 3.76 -16.76 15.73
C ARG A 21 5.23 -16.40 15.71
N PHE A 22 6.08 -17.41 15.57
CA PHE A 22 7.52 -17.29 15.40
C PHE A 22 7.95 -18.03 14.13
N GLU A 23 8.78 -17.39 13.34
CA GLU A 23 9.26 -17.94 12.08
C GLU A 23 10.73 -17.62 11.88
N TYR A 24 11.57 -18.67 11.87
CA TYR A 24 12.96 -18.51 11.50
C TYR A 24 13.10 -18.55 9.97
N GLN A 25 13.80 -17.55 9.43
CA GLN A 25 14.10 -17.43 8.02
C GLN A 25 15.60 -17.21 7.83
N ARG A 26 16.17 -17.89 6.86
CA ARG A 26 17.56 -17.70 6.43
C ARG A 26 17.59 -17.37 4.95
N LEU A 27 18.38 -16.39 4.60
CA LEU A 27 18.70 -16.03 3.22
C LEU A 27 20.19 -16.11 3.02
N ALA A 28 20.65 -17.02 2.15
CA ALA A 28 22.04 -17.12 1.75
C ALA A 28 22.16 -17.08 0.23
N GLY A 29 23.23 -16.50 -0.27
CA GLY A 29 23.44 -16.34 -1.70
C GLY A 29 24.82 -15.83 -2.05
N LYS A 30 24.99 -15.56 -3.32
CA LYS A 30 26.18 -14.94 -3.90
C LYS A 30 25.79 -13.69 -4.67
N ASN A 31 26.47 -12.60 -4.41
CA ASN A 31 26.42 -11.40 -5.24
C ASN A 31 27.59 -11.41 -6.22
N LEU A 32 27.26 -11.32 -7.51
CA LEU A 32 28.24 -11.13 -8.55
C LEU A 32 28.09 -9.69 -9.05
N ALA A 33 29.13 -8.87 -8.89
CA ALA A 33 29.21 -7.61 -9.58
C ALA A 33 29.45 -7.90 -11.07
N VAL A 34 28.61 -7.36 -11.93
CA VAL A 34 28.74 -7.48 -13.39
C VAL A 34 29.17 -6.14 -13.92
N TYR A 35 30.29 -6.10 -14.62
CA TYR A 35 30.79 -4.93 -15.33
C TYR A 35 30.77 -5.21 -16.83
N ASN A 36 30.51 -4.18 -17.64
CA ASN A 36 30.65 -4.27 -19.08
C ASN A 36 32.15 -4.24 -19.50
N ALA A 37 32.42 -4.33 -20.78
CA ALA A 37 33.80 -4.32 -21.31
C ALA A 37 34.57 -3.02 -20.99
N GLU A 38 33.86 -1.91 -20.74
CA GLU A 38 34.41 -0.62 -20.34
C GLU A 38 34.56 -0.49 -18.81
N GLY A 39 34.29 -1.53 -18.04
CA GLY A 39 34.38 -1.52 -16.55
C GLY A 39 33.26 -0.80 -15.84
N ASN A 40 32.18 -0.45 -16.52
CA ASN A 40 31.01 0.17 -15.90
C ASN A 40 30.08 -0.90 -15.30
N PRO A 41 29.50 -0.67 -14.11
CA PRO A 41 28.55 -1.59 -13.53
C PRO A 41 27.33 -1.71 -14.45
N VAL A 42 27.00 -2.92 -14.88
CA VAL A 42 25.82 -3.20 -15.70
C VAL A 42 24.68 -3.55 -14.78
N GLY A 43 23.57 -2.86 -14.95
CA GLY A 43 22.44 -2.80 -14.05
C GLY A 43 21.94 -4.13 -13.49
N ARG A 44 21.11 -4.04 -12.51
CA ARG A 44 20.59 -5.02 -11.55
C ARG A 44 20.19 -6.41 -12.13
N PHE A 45 19.96 -6.49 -13.46
CA PHE A 45 19.46 -7.70 -14.14
C PHE A 45 20.20 -8.05 -15.43
N ALA A 46 21.23 -7.31 -15.82
CA ALA A 46 22.08 -7.71 -16.90
C ALA A 46 22.87 -8.93 -16.41
N GLY A 47 22.55 -10.08 -16.96
CA GLY A 47 22.91 -11.43 -16.56
C GLY A 47 24.17 -11.60 -15.71
N TYR A 48 24.07 -12.34 -14.65
CA TYR A 48 25.21 -12.72 -13.82
C TYR A 48 26.17 -13.60 -14.65
N HIS A 49 27.26 -13.03 -15.11
CA HIS A 49 28.31 -13.80 -15.77
C HIS A 49 29.28 -14.33 -14.70
N ILE A 50 29.38 -15.64 -14.60
CA ILE A 50 30.46 -16.27 -13.86
C ILE A 50 31.77 -15.83 -14.55
N GLY A 51 32.62 -15.09 -13.80
CA GLY A 51 33.87 -14.58 -14.34
C GLY A 51 33.85 -13.11 -14.78
N ALA A 52 32.98 -12.28 -14.17
CA ALA A 52 33.05 -10.83 -14.33
C ALA A 52 34.47 -10.33 -14.06
N VAL A 53 34.96 -9.44 -14.93
CA VAL A 53 36.30 -8.88 -14.88
C VAL A 53 36.18 -7.36 -14.68
N ALA A 54 36.93 -6.80 -13.74
CA ALA A 54 37.04 -5.36 -13.56
C ALA A 54 37.76 -4.69 -14.74
N ALA A 55 37.70 -3.36 -14.84
CA ALA A 55 38.32 -2.59 -15.92
C ALA A 55 39.83 -2.80 -16.01
N ASP A 56 40.49 -3.19 -14.95
CA ASP A 56 41.94 -3.49 -14.87
C ASP A 56 42.27 -4.97 -15.20
N GLY A 57 41.29 -5.76 -15.64
CA GLY A 57 41.46 -7.17 -15.95
C GLY A 57 41.38 -8.11 -14.76
N THR A 58 41.15 -7.59 -13.54
CA THR A 58 41.06 -8.41 -12.32
C THR A 58 39.74 -9.19 -12.30
N LYS A 59 39.81 -10.49 -12.00
CA LYS A 59 38.60 -11.30 -11.79
C LYS A 59 37.91 -10.89 -10.49
N ILE A 60 36.61 -10.53 -10.58
CA ILE A 60 35.83 -10.17 -9.43
C ILE A 60 35.32 -11.42 -8.74
N ALA A 61 35.72 -11.61 -7.50
CA ALA A 61 35.25 -12.73 -6.69
C ALA A 61 33.77 -12.55 -6.31
N PRO A 62 32.98 -13.62 -6.34
CA PRO A 62 31.60 -13.55 -5.88
C PRO A 62 31.56 -13.21 -4.39
N ARG A 63 30.74 -12.24 -4.02
CA ARG A 63 30.48 -11.89 -2.64
C ARG A 63 29.41 -12.82 -2.07
N HIS A 64 29.80 -13.65 -1.10
CA HIS A 64 28.86 -14.49 -0.38
C HIS A 64 28.17 -13.68 0.74
N PHE A 65 26.90 -13.94 0.97
CA PHE A 65 26.16 -13.41 2.10
C PHE A 65 25.29 -14.50 2.73
N SER A 66 25.06 -14.38 4.03
CA SER A 66 24.10 -15.19 4.78
C SER A 66 23.56 -14.35 5.92
N TYR A 67 22.23 -14.23 5.97
CA TYR A 67 21.51 -13.47 6.98
C TYR A 67 20.39 -14.33 7.55
N ASP A 68 20.13 -14.17 8.83
CA ASP A 68 19.12 -14.90 9.57
C ASP A 68 18.16 -13.95 10.26
N TRP A 69 16.88 -14.28 10.27
CA TRP A 69 15.84 -13.51 10.97
C TRP A 69 14.91 -14.44 11.74
N LEU A 70 14.65 -14.10 12.99
CA LEU A 70 13.51 -14.60 13.71
C LEU A 70 12.38 -13.57 13.56
N ASN A 71 11.42 -13.85 12.68
CA ASN A 71 10.22 -13.04 12.52
C ASN A 71 9.19 -13.44 13.56
N MET A 72 8.46 -12.44 14.06
CA MET A 72 7.47 -12.60 15.12
C MET A 72 6.18 -11.90 14.73
N ALA A 73 5.07 -12.50 15.08
CA ALA A 73 3.76 -11.86 15.04
C ALA A 73 3.06 -12.08 16.39
N PHE A 74 2.60 -11.00 16.99
CA PHE A 74 1.77 -11.02 18.19
C PHE A 74 0.46 -10.34 17.87
N THR A 75 -0.64 -10.90 18.34
CA THR A 75 -1.95 -10.29 18.25
C THR A 75 -2.66 -10.41 19.59
N ALA A 76 -3.38 -9.37 19.96
CA ALA A 76 -4.31 -9.39 21.08
C ALA A 76 -5.53 -8.56 20.70
N ALA A 77 -6.72 -9.05 21.01
CA ALA A 77 -7.96 -8.34 20.80
C ALA A 77 -8.87 -8.55 22.01
N ALA A 78 -9.63 -7.52 22.37
CA ALA A 78 -10.62 -7.58 23.43
C ALA A 78 -11.93 -6.98 22.93
N THR A 79 -13.03 -7.64 23.24
CA THR A 79 -14.37 -7.16 22.97
C THR A 79 -15.16 -7.11 24.27
N TYR A 80 -15.75 -5.95 24.55
CA TYR A 80 -16.66 -5.75 25.68
C TYR A 80 -18.09 -5.53 25.19
N LYS A 81 -18.97 -6.45 25.49
CA LYS A 81 -20.40 -6.41 25.17
C LYS A 81 -21.13 -5.63 26.27
N MET A 82 -21.31 -4.33 26.08
CA MET A 82 -22.04 -3.50 27.05
C MET A 82 -23.53 -3.85 27.08
N THR A 83 -24.08 -4.13 25.91
CA THR A 83 -25.43 -4.68 25.71
C THR A 83 -25.38 -5.80 24.67
N LYS A 84 -26.54 -6.43 24.38
CA LYS A 84 -26.62 -7.40 23.27
C LYS A 84 -26.31 -6.80 21.90
N GLN A 85 -26.46 -5.49 21.73
CA GLN A 85 -26.36 -4.79 20.46
C GLN A 85 -25.14 -3.88 20.37
N PHE A 86 -24.64 -3.36 21.50
CA PHE A 86 -23.60 -2.35 21.54
C PHE A 86 -22.43 -2.77 22.44
N GLY A 87 -21.24 -2.45 22.00
CA GLY A 87 -20.04 -2.68 22.77
C GLY A 87 -18.81 -1.96 22.24
N PHE A 88 -17.68 -2.27 22.87
CA PHE A 88 -16.37 -1.74 22.55
C PHE A 88 -15.47 -2.86 22.06
N THR A 89 -14.57 -2.52 21.17
CA THR A 89 -13.52 -3.43 20.71
C THR A 89 -12.19 -2.71 20.65
N ALA A 90 -11.13 -3.42 20.98
CA ALA A 90 -9.77 -2.95 20.80
C ALA A 90 -8.90 -4.10 20.35
N ASP A 91 -7.95 -3.84 19.48
CA ASP A 91 -6.97 -4.82 19.07
C ASP A 91 -5.57 -4.20 18.91
N PHE A 92 -4.58 -5.03 19.11
CA PHE A 92 -3.18 -4.72 18.89
C PHE A 92 -2.52 -5.87 18.14
N THR A 93 -1.74 -5.51 17.11
CA THR A 93 -0.94 -6.47 16.37
C THR A 93 0.47 -5.93 16.22
N TYR A 94 1.45 -6.76 16.44
CA TYR A 94 2.86 -6.47 16.18
C TYR A 94 3.42 -7.53 15.26
N ASN A 95 3.85 -7.14 14.07
CA ASN A 95 4.45 -8.03 13.09
C ASN A 95 5.86 -7.62 12.77
N THR A 96 6.74 -8.60 12.58
CA THR A 96 8.05 -8.38 11.99
C THR A 96 8.20 -9.19 10.72
N GLN A 97 8.94 -8.67 9.76
CA GLN A 97 9.28 -9.37 8.52
C GLN A 97 10.72 -9.04 8.11
N ARG A 98 11.34 -9.95 7.40
CA ARG A 98 12.66 -9.70 6.83
C ARG A 98 12.60 -8.57 5.79
N PRO A 99 13.74 -7.88 5.51
CA PRO A 99 13.84 -6.91 4.43
C PRO A 99 13.50 -7.51 3.06
N ASN A 100 13.16 -6.65 2.11
CA ASN A 100 12.89 -7.07 0.74
C ASN A 100 14.14 -7.66 0.07
N MET A 101 13.95 -8.65 -0.81
CA MET A 101 15.04 -9.28 -1.56
C MET A 101 15.82 -8.27 -2.41
N SER A 102 15.17 -7.21 -2.88
CA SER A 102 15.80 -6.15 -3.65
C SER A 102 16.91 -5.39 -2.90
N ASN A 103 16.90 -5.44 -1.56
CA ASN A 103 17.91 -4.79 -0.74
C ASN A 103 19.26 -5.52 -0.76
N PHE A 104 19.30 -6.73 -1.27
CA PHE A 104 20.52 -7.55 -1.39
C PHE A 104 21.21 -7.38 -2.75
N ALA A 105 20.92 -6.31 -3.49
CA ALA A 105 21.57 -6.00 -4.75
C ALA A 105 23.09 -5.72 -4.57
N PRO A 106 23.92 -6.00 -5.60
CA PRO A 106 25.38 -6.13 -5.45
C PRO A 106 26.16 -4.90 -5.01
N ALA A 107 25.61 -3.70 -5.17
CA ALA A 107 26.39 -2.48 -5.13
C ALA A 107 26.63 -1.89 -3.75
N GLU A 108 25.87 -2.24 -2.71
CA GLU A 108 25.94 -1.60 -1.40
C GLU A 108 25.72 -2.58 -0.25
N MET A 109 26.11 -2.18 0.97
CA MET A 109 25.76 -2.91 2.19
C MET A 109 24.24 -2.86 2.36
N PRO A 110 23.54 -3.99 2.27
CA PRO A 110 22.09 -3.97 2.42
C PRO A 110 21.72 -3.60 3.86
N ASN A 111 20.66 -2.81 4.03
CA ASN A 111 20.02 -2.72 5.32
C ASN A 111 19.30 -4.04 5.59
N VAL A 112 19.79 -4.78 6.58
CA VAL A 112 19.30 -6.12 6.96
C VAL A 112 18.36 -6.07 8.17
N ASP A 113 18.03 -4.89 8.68
CA ASP A 113 17.11 -4.73 9.79
C ASP A 113 15.71 -5.20 9.43
N LYS A 114 15.07 -5.83 10.40
CA LYS A 114 13.68 -6.27 10.23
C LYS A 114 12.76 -5.06 10.05
N ILE A 115 11.82 -5.21 9.12
CA ILE A 115 10.66 -4.32 9.05
C ILE A 115 9.73 -4.68 10.21
N THR A 116 9.27 -3.67 10.98
CA THR A 116 8.30 -3.86 12.05
C THR A 116 7.01 -3.12 11.73
N ILE A 117 5.87 -3.74 12.08
CA ILE A 117 4.55 -3.23 11.77
C ILE A 117 3.67 -3.34 13.02
N PRO A 118 3.77 -2.40 13.97
CA PRO A 118 2.79 -2.26 15.04
C PRO A 118 1.49 -1.64 14.51
N LEU A 119 0.36 -2.20 14.90
CA LEU A 119 -0.99 -1.71 14.63
C LEU A 119 -1.79 -1.75 15.91
N GLY A 120 -2.44 -0.66 16.28
CA GLY A 120 -3.42 -0.59 17.35
C GLY A 120 -4.72 0.00 16.84
N ARG A 121 -5.85 -0.59 17.21
CA ARG A 121 -7.18 -0.06 16.91
C ARG A 121 -8.05 -0.12 18.15
N ALA A 122 -8.96 0.85 18.28
CA ALA A 122 -9.97 0.83 19.32
C ALA A 122 -11.22 1.58 18.87
N GLY A 123 -12.38 1.13 19.30
CA GLY A 123 -13.63 1.80 18.96
C GLY A 123 -14.87 1.06 19.44
N ILE A 124 -15.94 1.29 18.72
CA ILE A 124 -17.27 0.80 19.05
C ILE A 124 -17.82 -0.08 17.93
N TYR A 125 -18.72 -0.95 18.32
CA TYR A 125 -19.60 -1.64 17.39
C TYR A 125 -21.05 -1.53 17.84
N PHE A 126 -21.96 -1.57 16.86
CA PHE A 126 -23.39 -1.67 17.07
C PHE A 126 -23.97 -2.63 16.06
N ASN A 127 -24.81 -3.56 16.52
CA ASN A 127 -25.42 -4.57 15.66
C ASN A 127 -26.85 -4.89 16.12
N ASN A 128 -27.79 -4.77 15.20
CA ASN A 128 -29.17 -5.21 15.36
C ASN A 128 -29.72 -5.78 14.03
N ASP A 129 -31.01 -6.03 13.95
CA ASP A 129 -31.63 -6.69 12.78
C ASP A 129 -31.52 -5.88 11.47
N TRP A 130 -31.32 -4.57 11.54
CA TRP A 130 -31.31 -3.69 10.38
C TRP A 130 -30.03 -2.87 10.18
N ILE A 131 -29.13 -2.81 11.16
CA ILE A 131 -27.83 -2.13 11.03
C ILE A 131 -26.72 -2.93 11.73
N SER A 132 -25.61 -3.08 11.03
CA SER A 132 -24.32 -3.50 11.59
C SER A 132 -23.33 -2.39 11.36
N LEU A 133 -22.73 -1.86 12.42
CA LEU A 133 -21.80 -0.73 12.38
C LEU A 133 -20.58 -1.03 13.24
N THR A 134 -19.42 -0.69 12.71
CA THR A 134 -18.14 -0.66 13.43
C THR A 134 -17.44 0.67 13.16
N SER A 135 -16.93 1.31 14.21
CA SER A 135 -16.22 2.58 14.07
C SER A 135 -14.96 2.53 14.93
N LEU A 136 -13.79 2.61 14.26
CA LEU A 136 -12.48 2.35 14.87
C LEU A 136 -11.54 3.52 14.60
N PHE A 137 -10.90 3.98 15.65
CA PHE A 137 -9.66 4.75 15.56
C PHE A 137 -8.48 3.78 15.41
N SER A 138 -7.48 4.14 14.61
CA SER A 138 -6.31 3.30 14.34
C SER A 138 -5.01 4.08 14.35
N TYR A 139 -3.96 3.43 14.82
CA TYR A 139 -2.58 3.84 14.64
C TYR A 139 -1.80 2.66 14.05
N ILE A 140 -1.10 2.90 12.95
CA ILE A 140 -0.19 1.92 12.33
C ILE A 140 1.13 2.59 12.02
N ALA A 141 2.22 1.90 12.31
CA ALA A 141 3.54 2.28 11.84
C ALA A 141 4.14 1.14 11.01
N LYS A 142 5.02 1.48 10.09
CA LYS A 142 5.87 0.55 9.37
C LYS A 142 7.28 1.10 9.36
N THR A 143 8.19 0.45 10.07
CA THR A 143 9.56 0.93 10.26
C THR A 143 10.55 0.16 9.40
N ASN A 144 11.73 0.74 9.19
CA ASN A 144 12.82 0.14 8.41
C ASN A 144 12.41 -0.22 6.96
N ASN A 145 11.53 0.57 6.35
CA ASN A 145 11.30 0.44 4.91
C ASN A 145 12.57 0.85 4.17
N ASN A 146 12.90 0.12 3.12
CA ASN A 146 14.10 0.39 2.34
C ASN A 146 13.73 0.77 0.91
N SER A 147 14.44 1.76 0.39
CA SER A 147 14.36 2.22 -0.99
C SER A 147 15.74 2.63 -1.48
N THR A 148 15.88 2.76 -2.78
CA THR A 148 17.06 3.35 -3.42
C THR A 148 16.56 4.49 -4.30
N LEU A 149 17.17 5.65 -4.14
CA LEU A 149 16.87 6.84 -4.91
C LEU A 149 18.06 7.15 -5.82
N ASN A 150 17.78 7.56 -7.05
CA ASN A 150 18.78 8.07 -7.96
C ASN A 150 18.88 9.58 -7.78
N LEU A 151 19.98 10.05 -7.20
CA LEU A 151 20.27 11.47 -6.98
C LEU A 151 21.17 11.97 -8.11
N ILE A 152 20.83 13.13 -8.65
CA ILE A 152 21.49 13.74 -9.79
C ILE A 152 22.47 14.79 -9.26
N ASN A 153 23.68 14.84 -9.84
CA ASN A 153 24.66 15.90 -9.56
C ASN A 153 24.12 17.24 -10.07
N PRO A 154 23.98 18.25 -9.19
CA PRO A 154 23.49 19.58 -9.58
C PRO A 154 24.30 20.26 -10.69
N ASN A 155 25.58 19.92 -10.83
CA ASN A 155 26.47 20.48 -11.85
C ASN A 155 26.52 19.64 -13.14
N ASN A 156 26.03 18.39 -13.11
CA ASN A 156 26.10 17.49 -14.23
C ASN A 156 24.92 16.49 -14.19
N ASP A 157 23.89 16.71 -14.98
CA ASP A 157 22.68 15.91 -15.04
C ASP A 157 22.88 14.45 -15.48
N LYS A 158 24.03 14.15 -16.09
CA LYS A 158 24.42 12.79 -16.48
C LYS A 158 25.15 12.01 -15.38
N ASP A 159 25.61 12.70 -14.33
CA ASP A 159 26.24 12.07 -13.17
C ASP A 159 25.18 11.76 -12.11
N ILE A 160 24.78 10.48 -12.07
CA ILE A 160 23.70 9.99 -11.21
C ILE A 160 24.28 8.97 -10.24
N LYS A 161 24.01 9.16 -8.94
CA LYS A 161 24.36 8.20 -7.90
C LYS A 161 23.13 7.63 -7.21
N ALA A 162 23.15 6.32 -7.01
CA ALA A 162 22.15 5.63 -6.19
C ALA A 162 22.43 5.91 -4.70
N ALA A 163 21.41 6.35 -3.98
CA ALA A 163 21.43 6.56 -2.53
C ALA A 163 20.50 5.56 -1.86
N ALA A 164 21.04 4.75 -0.95
CA ALA A 164 20.24 3.87 -0.11
C ALA A 164 19.51 4.71 0.94
N LEU A 165 18.26 4.33 1.22
CA LEU A 165 17.40 5.02 2.18
C LEU A 165 16.67 3.99 3.04
N SER A 166 16.75 4.16 4.36
CA SER A 166 15.85 3.50 5.31
C SER A 166 14.90 4.54 5.92
N TYR A 167 13.61 4.28 5.90
CA TYR A 167 12.59 5.20 6.36
C TYR A 167 11.42 4.50 7.04
N ASP A 168 10.68 5.27 7.83
CA ASP A 168 9.48 4.80 8.50
C ASP A 168 8.24 5.48 7.92
N ILE A 169 7.08 4.84 8.10
CA ILE A 169 5.76 5.41 7.81
C ILE A 169 4.92 5.29 9.08
N GLU A 170 4.24 6.38 9.44
CA GLU A 170 3.22 6.39 10.49
C GLU A 170 1.90 6.87 9.93
N THR A 171 0.82 6.21 10.34
CA THR A 171 -0.54 6.54 9.93
C THR A 171 -1.45 6.58 11.15
N ILE A 172 -2.14 7.69 11.33
CA ILE A 172 -3.30 7.80 12.20
C ILE A 172 -4.53 7.70 11.31
N GLY A 173 -5.51 6.93 11.72
CA GLY A 173 -6.71 6.70 10.94
C GLY A 173 -7.97 6.58 11.76
N TRP A 174 -9.09 6.71 11.08
CA TRP A 174 -10.43 6.43 11.58
C TRP A 174 -11.23 5.78 10.46
N THR A 175 -11.82 4.62 10.74
CA THR A 175 -12.67 3.91 9.80
C THR A 175 -14.02 3.65 10.43
N THR A 176 -15.08 3.99 9.71
CA THR A 176 -16.46 3.60 10.03
C THR A 176 -16.99 2.75 8.89
N ASP A 177 -17.42 1.55 9.21
CA ASP A 177 -18.03 0.60 8.30
C ASP A 177 -19.44 0.29 8.78
N ALA A 178 -20.44 0.43 7.93
CA ALA A 178 -21.82 0.17 8.27
C ALA A 178 -22.57 -0.53 7.13
N VAL A 179 -23.33 -1.55 7.48
CA VAL A 179 -24.30 -2.18 6.59
C VAL A 179 -25.69 -1.92 7.13
N VAL A 180 -26.55 -1.32 6.33
CA VAL A 180 -27.92 -0.92 6.71
C VAL A 180 -28.93 -1.63 5.83
N LYS A 181 -29.92 -2.28 6.45
CA LYS A 181 -31.00 -3.04 5.81
C LYS A 181 -32.37 -2.55 6.27
N PRO A 182 -32.79 -1.33 5.87
CA PRO A 182 -33.97 -0.69 6.45
C PRO A 182 -35.28 -1.37 6.08
N PHE A 183 -35.32 -2.11 4.99
CA PHE A 183 -36.46 -2.89 4.54
C PHE A 183 -36.04 -4.07 3.66
N LYS A 184 -36.93 -5.02 3.46
CA LYS A 184 -36.65 -6.25 2.72
C LYS A 184 -36.18 -5.97 1.28
N GLY A 185 -35.04 -6.57 0.94
CA GLY A 185 -34.44 -6.49 -0.39
C GLY A 185 -33.49 -5.32 -0.60
N PHE A 186 -33.46 -4.33 0.28
CA PHE A 186 -32.51 -3.22 0.19
C PHE A 186 -31.34 -3.41 1.18
N ASP A 187 -30.12 -3.32 0.64
CA ASP A 187 -28.88 -3.28 1.40
C ASP A 187 -28.12 -2.00 1.02
N PHE A 188 -27.60 -1.32 2.02
CA PHE A 188 -26.74 -0.16 1.83
C PHE A 188 -25.46 -0.34 2.66
N HIS A 189 -24.33 -0.42 1.99
CA HIS A 189 -23.02 -0.42 2.63
C HIS A 189 -22.44 1.00 2.59
N PHE A 190 -21.96 1.45 3.73
CA PHE A 190 -21.28 2.72 3.92
C PHE A 190 -19.90 2.47 4.52
N LEU A 191 -18.86 2.92 3.84
CA LEU A 191 -17.50 2.94 4.37
C LEU A 191 -16.98 4.38 4.35
N PHE A 192 -16.50 4.82 5.48
CA PHE A 192 -15.75 6.06 5.63
C PHE A 192 -14.37 5.74 6.21
N THR A 193 -13.31 6.22 5.57
CA THR A 193 -11.95 6.13 6.08
C THR A 193 -11.31 7.51 6.04
N TYR A 194 -10.82 7.96 7.19
CA TYR A 194 -9.85 9.03 7.30
C TYR A 194 -8.49 8.43 7.64
N GLN A 195 -7.42 8.85 6.97
CA GLN A 195 -6.06 8.41 7.25
C GLN A 195 -5.05 9.51 6.95
N SER A 196 -4.00 9.59 7.75
CA SER A 196 -2.94 10.57 7.57
C SER A 196 -1.55 9.90 7.59
N PRO A 197 -1.19 9.18 6.52
CA PRO A 197 0.11 8.53 6.40
C PRO A 197 1.21 9.55 6.17
N LYS A 198 2.28 9.49 6.98
CA LYS A 198 3.43 10.39 6.87
C LYS A 198 4.73 9.62 6.84
N TYR A 199 5.64 10.08 6.01
CA TYR A 199 7.03 9.63 6.06
C TYR A 199 7.70 10.07 7.35
N LYS A 200 8.48 9.19 7.94
CA LYS A 200 9.36 9.44 9.07
C LYS A 200 10.77 9.00 8.70
N LYS A 201 11.78 9.77 9.15
CA LYS A 201 13.19 9.52 8.86
C LYS A 201 13.48 9.39 7.34
N TYR A 202 12.70 10.06 6.50
CA TYR A 202 12.88 9.99 5.05
C TYR A 202 13.94 11.00 4.61
N GLU A 203 15.20 10.64 4.81
CA GLU A 203 16.34 11.51 4.51
C GLU A 203 17.53 10.69 4.03
N THR A 204 18.15 11.12 2.92
CA THR A 204 19.40 10.55 2.42
C THR A 204 20.11 11.54 1.51
N GLY A 205 21.41 11.33 1.26
CA GLY A 205 22.20 12.15 0.37
C GLY A 205 23.45 11.45 -0.11
N VAL A 206 24.07 12.02 -1.13
CA VAL A 206 25.33 11.55 -1.71
C VAL A 206 26.26 12.72 -1.97
N THR A 207 27.56 12.44 -1.95
CA THR A 207 28.60 13.37 -2.42
C THR A 207 29.17 12.84 -3.74
N PHE A 208 29.22 13.67 -4.74
CA PHE A 208 29.80 13.37 -6.07
C PHE A 208 31.31 13.54 -6.08
N SER A 209 31.97 13.09 -7.16
CA SER A 209 33.42 13.14 -7.29
C SER A 209 33.99 14.56 -7.39
N ASP A 210 33.17 15.51 -7.85
CA ASP A 210 33.50 16.93 -7.93
C ASP A 210 33.29 17.68 -6.60
N GLY A 211 32.93 16.95 -5.52
CA GLY A 211 32.63 17.52 -4.20
C GLY A 211 31.22 18.04 -4.04
N THR A 212 30.40 18.04 -5.10
CA THR A 212 29.00 18.47 -5.03
C THR A 212 28.17 17.48 -4.21
N THR A 213 27.18 17.96 -3.47
CA THR A 213 26.26 17.15 -2.70
C THR A 213 24.84 17.25 -3.27
N SER A 214 24.13 16.13 -3.26
CA SER A 214 22.71 16.08 -3.56
C SER A 214 22.01 15.21 -2.52
N GLY A 215 20.81 15.59 -2.13
CA GLY A 215 20.06 14.87 -1.09
C GLY A 215 18.58 15.18 -1.11
N ILE A 216 17.86 14.40 -0.33
CA ILE A 216 16.42 14.57 -0.13
C ILE A 216 16.11 14.49 1.36
N ASN A 217 15.23 15.38 1.81
CA ASN A 217 14.51 15.23 3.07
C ASN A 217 13.01 15.37 2.79
N ALA A 218 12.26 14.29 3.01
CA ALA A 218 10.81 14.25 2.89
C ALA A 218 10.14 13.84 4.20
N THR A 219 10.88 13.89 5.31
CA THR A 219 10.33 13.63 6.65
C THR A 219 9.16 14.56 6.95
N GLY A 220 8.03 13.98 7.36
CA GLY A 220 6.80 14.71 7.63
C GLY A 220 5.86 14.86 6.42
N ASN A 221 6.35 14.62 5.20
CA ASN A 221 5.49 14.63 4.01
C ASN A 221 4.46 13.50 4.04
N ILE A 222 3.32 13.76 3.40
CA ILE A 222 2.27 12.74 3.22
C ILE A 222 2.77 11.69 2.21
N VAL A 223 2.52 10.43 2.51
CA VAL A 223 2.85 9.31 1.61
C VAL A 223 2.06 9.47 0.31
N THR A 224 2.75 9.23 -0.80
CA THR A 224 2.18 9.37 -2.15
C THR A 224 1.07 8.36 -2.41
N GLU A 225 0.14 8.71 -3.31
CA GLU A 225 -0.95 7.88 -3.83
C GLU A 225 -2.03 7.50 -2.82
N ILE A 226 -1.89 7.86 -1.56
CA ILE A 226 -2.85 7.53 -0.52
C ILE A 226 -3.77 8.73 -0.25
N PRO A 227 -5.09 8.62 -0.49
CA PRO A 227 -6.05 9.66 -0.15
C PRO A 227 -6.21 9.75 1.37
N LYS A 228 -6.37 10.96 1.90
CA LYS A 228 -6.67 11.16 3.32
C LYS A 228 -8.10 10.77 3.68
N VAL A 229 -9.01 10.93 2.75
CA VAL A 229 -10.43 10.59 2.92
C VAL A 229 -10.83 9.67 1.78
N LEU A 230 -11.44 8.56 2.15
CA LEU A 230 -12.11 7.63 1.27
C LEU A 230 -13.54 7.43 1.77
N ILE A 231 -14.52 7.51 0.85
CA ILE A 231 -15.93 7.22 1.14
C ILE A 231 -16.41 6.21 0.11
N GLU A 232 -17.07 5.15 0.56
CA GLU A 232 -17.77 4.21 -0.32
C GLU A 232 -19.24 4.17 0.07
N LEU A 233 -20.11 4.24 -0.95
CA LEU A 233 -21.57 4.18 -0.81
C LEU A 233 -22.05 3.12 -1.79
N ASP A 234 -22.50 1.98 -1.29
CA ASP A 234 -22.86 0.83 -2.11
C ASP A 234 -24.34 0.44 -1.89
N PRO A 235 -25.32 1.19 -2.42
CA PRO A 235 -26.72 0.78 -2.41
C PRO A 235 -26.96 -0.40 -3.32
N SER A 236 -27.78 -1.35 -2.90
CA SER A 236 -28.27 -2.43 -3.74
C SER A 236 -29.70 -2.83 -3.38
N TYR A 237 -30.44 -3.27 -4.38
CA TYR A 237 -31.82 -3.67 -4.20
C TYR A 237 -32.16 -4.94 -4.99
N ASN A 238 -32.72 -5.92 -4.29
CA ASN A 238 -33.26 -7.12 -4.89
C ASN A 238 -34.70 -6.84 -5.34
N ILE A 239 -34.90 -6.52 -6.63
CA ILE A 239 -36.22 -6.28 -7.23
C ILE A 239 -37.07 -7.55 -7.12
N THR A 240 -36.44 -8.69 -7.38
CA THR A 240 -36.97 -10.02 -7.13
C THR A 240 -35.90 -10.89 -6.48
N LYS A 241 -36.22 -12.15 -6.15
CA LYS A 241 -35.22 -13.12 -5.68
C LYS A 241 -34.10 -13.40 -6.70
N ASP A 242 -34.35 -13.14 -7.96
CA ASP A 242 -33.49 -13.49 -9.11
C ASP A 242 -32.89 -12.25 -9.79
N LEU A 243 -33.37 -11.04 -9.48
CA LEU A 243 -32.96 -9.78 -10.11
C LEU A 243 -32.52 -8.77 -9.05
N LYS A 244 -31.24 -8.40 -9.12
CA LYS A 244 -30.60 -7.40 -8.26
C LYS A 244 -30.07 -6.24 -9.08
N VAL A 245 -30.30 -5.01 -8.62
CA VAL A 245 -29.66 -3.79 -9.09
C VAL A 245 -28.74 -3.26 -8.00
N TRP A 246 -27.64 -2.63 -8.40
CA TRP A 246 -26.67 -2.09 -7.46
C TRP A 246 -25.93 -0.89 -8.06
N ALA A 247 -25.44 -0.03 -7.20
CA ALA A 247 -24.50 1.04 -7.55
C ALA A 247 -23.39 1.11 -6.50
N SER A 248 -22.24 1.67 -6.88
CA SER A 248 -21.11 1.93 -6.01
C SER A 248 -20.53 3.31 -6.34
N PHE A 249 -20.42 4.15 -5.33
CA PHE A 249 -19.82 5.48 -5.43
C PHE A 249 -18.62 5.51 -4.51
N ARG A 250 -17.43 5.72 -5.08
CA ARG A 250 -16.17 5.78 -4.33
C ARG A 250 -15.54 7.15 -4.46
N TYR A 251 -15.50 7.88 -3.37
CA TYR A 251 -14.80 9.16 -3.31
C TYR A 251 -13.39 8.96 -2.78
N PHE A 252 -12.43 9.50 -3.49
CA PHE A 252 -11.04 9.62 -3.07
C PHE A 252 -10.71 11.11 -2.96
N SER A 253 -10.24 11.56 -1.80
CA SER A 253 -9.74 12.93 -1.67
C SER A 253 -8.43 13.11 -2.45
N LYS A 254 -7.92 14.33 -2.47
CA LYS A 254 -6.63 14.68 -3.07
C LYS A 254 -5.54 13.69 -2.65
N THR A 255 -4.71 13.23 -3.63
CA THR A 255 -3.53 12.40 -3.42
C THR A 255 -2.29 13.10 -3.93
N TYR A 256 -1.19 13.00 -3.19
CA TYR A 256 0.09 13.50 -3.70
C TYR A 256 0.71 12.53 -4.69
N ALA A 257 1.26 13.08 -5.76
CA ALA A 257 1.80 12.33 -6.89
C ALA A 257 3.33 12.17 -6.82
N ASN A 258 4.02 12.92 -5.94
CA ASN A 258 5.44 12.81 -5.74
C ASN A 258 5.85 12.92 -4.26
N ILE A 259 7.02 12.42 -3.92
CA ILE A 259 7.54 12.29 -2.55
C ILE A 259 7.68 13.65 -1.85
N LYS A 260 8.02 14.71 -2.58
CA LYS A 260 8.17 16.07 -2.05
C LYS A 260 6.82 16.80 -1.85
N ASN A 261 5.69 16.14 -2.17
CA ASN A 261 4.33 16.71 -2.09
C ASN A 261 4.18 18.02 -2.93
N ALA A 262 4.94 18.17 -3.98
CA ALA A 262 4.87 19.29 -4.91
C ALA A 262 3.71 19.15 -5.89
N TYR A 263 3.42 17.92 -6.32
CA TYR A 263 2.35 17.59 -7.26
C TYR A 263 1.27 16.76 -6.59
N TYR A 264 0.04 16.95 -7.05
CA TYR A 264 -1.11 16.20 -6.55
C TYR A 264 -2.18 16.06 -7.63
N PHE A 265 -3.00 15.04 -7.46
CA PHE A 265 -4.25 14.89 -8.19
C PHE A 265 -5.42 15.31 -7.28
N ASN A 266 -6.38 16.04 -7.84
CA ASN A 266 -7.58 16.46 -7.12
C ASN A 266 -8.43 15.25 -6.70
N GLY A 267 -9.30 15.48 -5.72
CA GLY A 267 -10.28 14.49 -5.32
C GLY A 267 -11.19 14.10 -6.48
N ARG A 268 -11.64 12.85 -6.49
CA ARG A 268 -12.46 12.29 -7.56
C ARG A 268 -13.47 11.29 -7.04
N TRP A 269 -14.51 11.08 -7.83
CA TRP A 269 -15.41 9.95 -7.69
C TRP A 269 -15.07 8.88 -8.72
N GLU A 270 -15.10 7.63 -8.32
CA GLU A 270 -15.13 6.48 -9.22
C GLU A 270 -16.49 5.80 -9.01
N THR A 271 -17.23 5.56 -10.08
CA THR A 271 -18.62 5.11 -9.99
C THR A 271 -18.85 3.86 -10.82
N PHE A 272 -19.61 2.96 -10.23
CA PHE A 272 -19.96 1.67 -10.83
C PHE A 272 -21.44 1.41 -10.60
N GLY A 273 -22.08 0.71 -11.50
CA GLY A 273 -23.44 0.27 -11.30
C GLY A 273 -23.77 -0.92 -12.20
N GLY A 274 -24.78 -1.65 -11.84
CA GLY A 274 -25.11 -2.82 -12.64
C GLY A 274 -26.37 -3.54 -12.22
N ILE A 275 -26.66 -4.55 -13.03
CA ILE A 275 -27.79 -5.46 -12.89
C ILE A 275 -27.26 -6.89 -12.92
N ASN A 276 -27.72 -7.70 -11.98
CA ASN A 276 -27.46 -9.15 -11.97
C ASN A 276 -28.80 -9.88 -12.03
N TRP A 277 -28.96 -10.75 -13.03
CA TRP A 277 -30.18 -11.49 -13.25
C TRP A 277 -29.92 -12.99 -13.38
N ASN A 278 -30.43 -13.77 -12.45
CA ASN A 278 -30.49 -15.24 -12.55
C ASN A 278 -31.71 -15.63 -13.34
N VAL A 279 -31.56 -15.76 -14.67
CA VAL A 279 -32.67 -16.12 -15.58
C VAL A 279 -33.28 -17.47 -15.22
N ASN A 280 -32.41 -18.42 -14.86
CA ASN A 280 -32.77 -19.74 -14.35
C ASN A 280 -31.57 -20.39 -13.66
N LYS A 281 -31.69 -21.65 -13.19
CA LYS A 281 -30.60 -22.39 -12.52
C LYS A 281 -29.35 -22.60 -13.37
N HIS A 282 -29.42 -22.43 -14.66
CA HIS A 282 -28.33 -22.66 -15.61
C HIS A 282 -27.75 -21.38 -16.21
N LEU A 283 -28.49 -20.26 -16.19
CA LEU A 283 -28.09 -19.03 -16.85
C LEU A 283 -28.22 -17.83 -15.92
N SER A 284 -27.12 -17.14 -15.72
CA SER A 284 -27.08 -15.83 -15.09
C SER A 284 -26.49 -14.79 -16.04
N LEU A 285 -27.11 -13.62 -16.10
CA LEU A 285 -26.69 -12.47 -16.90
C LEU A 285 -26.30 -11.33 -15.99
N SER A 286 -25.27 -10.57 -16.37
CA SER A 286 -24.91 -9.32 -15.70
C SER A 286 -24.57 -8.23 -16.70
N GLY A 287 -25.00 -7.01 -16.39
CA GLY A 287 -24.59 -5.80 -17.07
C GLY A 287 -23.97 -4.86 -16.06
N THR A 288 -22.80 -4.31 -16.37
CA THR A 288 -22.06 -3.38 -15.49
C THR A 288 -21.70 -2.13 -16.26
N VAL A 289 -21.92 -0.97 -15.64
CA VAL A 289 -21.44 0.32 -16.14
C VAL A 289 -20.34 0.81 -15.20
N ILE A 290 -19.19 1.12 -15.77
CA ILE A 290 -18.02 1.64 -15.06
C ILE A 290 -17.89 3.12 -15.39
N ASN A 291 -17.62 3.94 -14.36
CA ASN A 291 -17.53 5.38 -14.47
C ASN A 291 -18.77 6.01 -15.13
N PHE A 292 -19.97 5.70 -14.60
CA PHE A 292 -21.21 6.18 -15.18
C PHE A 292 -21.40 7.71 -15.06
N LEU A 293 -20.66 8.39 -14.16
CA LEU A 293 -20.59 9.86 -14.11
C LEU A 293 -19.63 10.45 -15.16
N ASN A 294 -18.96 9.59 -15.96
CA ASN A 294 -18.01 9.98 -16.99
C ASN A 294 -16.93 10.96 -16.48
N GLN A 295 -16.42 10.71 -15.30
CA GLN A 295 -15.34 11.49 -14.70
C GLN A 295 -14.05 11.29 -15.50
N THR A 296 -13.35 12.37 -15.75
CA THR A 296 -12.01 12.35 -16.34
C THR A 296 -10.97 12.73 -15.30
N GLY A 297 -9.72 12.31 -15.47
CA GLY A 297 -8.63 12.69 -14.59
C GLY A 297 -7.50 11.68 -14.56
N ALA A 298 -6.47 12.04 -13.81
CA ALA A 298 -5.30 11.21 -13.57
C ALA A 298 -5.22 10.79 -12.10
N LYS A 299 -4.49 9.71 -11.85
CA LYS A 299 -4.23 9.16 -10.51
C LYS A 299 -2.85 8.49 -10.48
N GLY A 300 -2.41 8.09 -9.29
CA GLY A 300 -1.13 7.39 -9.10
C GLY A 300 0.02 8.35 -8.83
N SER A 301 1.24 7.93 -9.18
CA SER A 301 2.47 8.73 -9.12
C SER A 301 2.80 9.34 -10.47
N ILE A 302 3.70 10.31 -10.47
CA ILE A 302 4.24 10.95 -11.67
C ILE A 302 5.67 10.47 -11.85
N SER A 303 5.97 9.86 -13.01
CA SER A 303 7.32 9.47 -13.39
C SER A 303 8.13 10.67 -13.89
N GLY A 304 9.42 10.73 -13.49
CA GLY A 304 10.37 11.75 -13.91
C GLY A 304 10.32 13.04 -13.07
N ALA A 305 9.45 13.10 -12.08
CA ALA A 305 9.32 14.25 -11.18
C ALA A 305 9.20 13.86 -9.69
N GLU A 306 9.69 12.67 -9.34
CA GLU A 306 9.54 12.07 -8.02
C GLU A 306 10.16 12.94 -6.92
N LEU A 307 11.28 13.59 -7.20
CA LEU A 307 12.07 14.37 -6.26
C LEU A 307 11.91 15.89 -6.42
N VAL A 308 11.11 16.35 -7.37
CA VAL A 308 10.88 17.79 -7.60
C VAL A 308 10.16 18.39 -6.38
N ASP A 309 10.74 19.44 -5.83
CA ASP A 309 10.15 20.19 -4.71
C ASP A 309 9.19 21.30 -5.19
N LYS A 310 8.53 21.97 -4.24
CA LYS A 310 7.53 23.00 -4.55
C LYS A 310 8.14 24.24 -5.21
N GLU A 311 9.39 24.55 -4.92
CA GLU A 311 10.07 25.74 -5.42
C GLU A 311 10.37 25.59 -6.91
N ASN A 312 10.72 24.37 -7.32
CA ASN A 312 11.07 24.01 -8.69
C ASN A 312 9.87 23.49 -9.52
N ALA A 313 8.70 23.27 -8.89
CA ALA A 313 7.55 22.69 -9.57
C ALA A 313 7.07 23.52 -10.78
N ALA A 314 7.19 24.84 -10.73
CA ALA A 314 6.78 25.72 -11.82
C ALA A 314 7.60 25.53 -13.11
N ALA A 315 8.86 25.09 -13.03
CA ALA A 315 9.70 24.81 -14.18
C ALA A 315 9.17 23.66 -15.06
N TYR A 316 8.30 22.83 -14.51
CA TYR A 316 7.69 21.69 -15.18
C TYR A 316 6.30 21.98 -15.75
N ASN A 317 5.84 23.24 -15.69
CA ASN A 317 4.57 23.64 -16.29
C ASN A 317 4.58 23.37 -17.79
N GLY A 318 3.57 22.62 -18.27
CA GLY A 318 3.48 22.21 -19.67
C GLY A 318 4.36 21.01 -20.06
N ALA A 319 5.15 20.45 -19.12
CA ALA A 319 5.91 19.24 -19.39
C ALA A 319 4.99 18.01 -19.45
N TRP A 320 5.32 17.07 -20.32
CA TRP A 320 4.67 15.77 -20.38
C TRP A 320 5.17 14.88 -19.24
N MET A 321 4.24 14.33 -18.49
CA MET A 321 4.54 13.40 -17.39
C MET A 321 3.73 12.13 -17.55
N ALA A 322 4.34 10.98 -17.25
CA ALA A 322 3.64 9.71 -17.26
C ALA A 322 2.83 9.54 -15.96
N GLY A 323 1.61 9.07 -16.09
CA GLY A 323 0.71 8.80 -14.98
C GLY A 323 -0.37 7.78 -15.37
N SER A 324 -1.23 7.41 -14.43
CA SER A 324 -2.38 6.56 -14.69
C SER A 324 -3.64 7.41 -14.83
N TYR A 325 -4.58 6.96 -15.65
CA TYR A 325 -5.85 7.64 -15.86
C TYR A 325 -7.01 6.91 -15.20
N ILE A 326 -8.08 7.65 -14.89
CA ILE A 326 -9.37 7.06 -14.50
C ILE A 326 -9.91 6.32 -15.71
N ARG A 327 -10.40 5.09 -15.49
CA ARG A 327 -11.03 4.30 -16.56
C ARG A 327 -12.20 5.09 -17.16
N PRO A 328 -12.30 5.23 -18.48
CA PRO A 328 -13.40 5.96 -19.11
C PRO A 328 -14.74 5.23 -18.90
N PHE A 329 -15.84 5.91 -19.23
CA PHE A 329 -17.16 5.28 -19.28
C PHE A 329 -17.09 3.99 -20.09
N THR A 330 -17.46 2.89 -19.47
CA THR A 330 -17.37 1.56 -20.08
C THR A 330 -18.61 0.75 -19.70
N VAL A 331 -19.16 0.01 -20.65
CA VAL A 331 -20.24 -0.95 -20.40
C VAL A 331 -19.72 -2.35 -20.65
N GLU A 332 -20.01 -3.26 -19.73
CA GLU A 332 -19.60 -4.66 -19.78
C GLU A 332 -20.85 -5.55 -19.62
N PHE A 333 -20.92 -6.61 -20.42
CA PHE A 333 -21.93 -7.65 -20.29
C PHE A 333 -21.26 -8.99 -20.07
N ALA A 334 -21.82 -9.79 -19.18
CA ALA A 334 -21.37 -11.16 -18.95
C ALA A 334 -22.55 -12.13 -18.86
N ALA A 335 -22.33 -13.34 -19.36
CA ALA A 335 -23.23 -14.46 -19.20
C ALA A 335 -22.48 -15.64 -18.56
N LYS A 336 -23.05 -16.21 -17.49
CA LYS A 336 -22.53 -17.41 -16.83
C LYS A 336 -23.48 -18.55 -17.08
N ILE A 337 -22.96 -19.63 -17.68
CA ILE A 337 -23.69 -20.89 -17.92
C ILE A 337 -23.13 -21.94 -16.96
N THR A 338 -24.03 -22.61 -16.24
CA THR A 338 -23.68 -23.68 -15.30
C THR A 338 -24.36 -24.96 -15.78
N PHE A 339 -23.62 -26.02 -16.01
CA PHE A 339 -24.05 -27.33 -16.50
C PHE A 339 -24.38 -28.27 -15.34
#